data_1eb3458a1c899246951b233a103324c9
#
_entry.id   1eb3458a1c899246951b233a103324c9
#
_cell.length_a   1.000
_cell.length_b   1.000
_cell.length_c   1.000
_cell.angle_alpha   90.00
_cell.angle_beta   90.00
_cell.angle_gamma   90.00
#
_symmetry.space_group_name_H-M   'P 1'
#
loop_
_entity.id
_entity.type
_entity.pdbx_description
1 polymer ?
#
loop_
_entity_poly.entity_id
_entity_poly.type
_entity_poly.pdbx_seq_one_letter_code
_entity_poly.pdbx_strand_id
1 'polypeptide(L)'
;MRLKSKILIIAGSDSSGGAGIQADIKTVTSLGSYAMTAITAVTVQNTMGVQSVISIPTNEVQNQIIYSSRDIRPDAIKIGMLHSTEVVEKVAHALKILKVKKIVLDPVMVAKGGTKLIDSKAIQTLKKKLLKNVLLITPNIPEAEILAETSIKNKEDMIFAANKLIDLGAKNVLLKGGHLKSKKVIDLYLSKSDFKVFTSFRHRTKNTHGTGCTLSSAIATFLSCGKSIKSACALGIKYVNSAILTNPNYGKGHGPINHVNSMKIKQKFN
;
A
#
# COMPACT_ATOMS: atom_id res chain seq x y z
N MET A 1 -25.22 -9.85 4.37
CA MET A 1 -24.68 -8.50 4.00
C MET A 1 -24.08 -8.59 2.61
N ARG A 2 -24.54 -7.77 1.63
CA ARG A 2 -23.98 -7.79 0.25
C ARG A 2 -22.60 -7.16 0.25
N LEU A 3 -21.60 -7.80 -0.40
CA LEU A 3 -20.24 -7.24 -0.57
C LEU A 3 -20.30 -5.99 -1.44
N LYS A 4 -19.51 -4.97 -1.06
CA LYS A 4 -19.58 -3.63 -1.68
C LYS A 4 -18.81 -3.52 -2.99
N SER A 5 -17.70 -4.23 -3.11
CA SER A 5 -16.79 -4.17 -4.26
C SER A 5 -15.78 -5.32 -4.25
N LYS A 6 -15.02 -5.46 -5.33
CA LYS A 6 -14.00 -6.51 -5.52
C LYS A 6 -12.64 -5.85 -5.75
N ILE A 7 -11.66 -6.23 -4.97
CA ILE A 7 -10.31 -5.67 -5.00
C ILE A 7 -9.33 -6.77 -5.39
N LEU A 8 -8.55 -6.55 -6.46
CA LEU A 8 -7.40 -7.39 -6.75
C LEU A 8 -6.18 -6.85 -6.01
N ILE A 9 -5.55 -7.69 -5.23
CA ILE A 9 -4.33 -7.42 -4.48
C ILE A 9 -3.16 -8.12 -5.19
N ILE A 10 -2.13 -7.37 -5.56
CA ILE A 10 -0.90 -7.89 -6.18
C ILE A 10 0.24 -7.57 -5.22
N ALA A 11 0.71 -8.56 -4.45
CA ALA A 11 1.74 -8.32 -3.42
C ALA A 11 2.41 -9.62 -2.96
N GLY A 12 3.47 -9.49 -2.17
CA GLY A 12 4.11 -10.62 -1.48
C GLY A 12 3.31 -11.10 -0.27
N SER A 13 3.53 -12.36 0.09
CA SER A 13 2.94 -13.02 1.26
C SER A 13 3.83 -12.85 2.49
N ASP A 14 3.29 -12.33 3.59
CA ASP A 14 3.92 -12.26 4.90
C ASP A 14 3.41 -13.39 5.80
N SER A 15 4.26 -14.40 6.07
CA SER A 15 3.90 -15.56 6.88
C SER A 15 3.53 -15.21 8.33
N SER A 16 3.97 -14.06 8.86
CA SER A 16 3.54 -13.57 10.18
C SER A 16 2.14 -12.97 10.18
N GLY A 17 1.57 -12.71 9.01
CA GLY A 17 0.21 -12.21 8.85
C GLY A 17 0.04 -10.72 9.11
N GLY A 18 1.10 -9.97 9.40
CA GLY A 18 1.03 -8.55 9.78
C GLY A 18 1.03 -7.58 8.61
N ALA A 19 1.64 -7.94 7.49
CA ALA A 19 1.76 -7.13 6.28
C ALA A 19 1.39 -7.92 5.01
N GLY A 20 1.81 -7.44 3.84
CA GLY A 20 1.62 -8.11 2.56
C GLY A 20 0.16 -8.46 2.27
N ILE A 21 -0.02 -9.53 1.50
CA ILE A 21 -1.35 -10.06 1.11
C ILE A 21 -2.25 -10.29 2.33
N GLN A 22 -1.71 -10.75 3.45
CA GLN A 22 -2.49 -11.06 4.65
C GLN A 22 -3.11 -9.80 5.27
N ALA A 23 -2.34 -8.71 5.40
CA ALA A 23 -2.85 -7.43 5.87
C ALA A 23 -3.87 -6.85 4.89
N ASP A 24 -3.61 -6.99 3.59
CA ASP A 24 -4.45 -6.50 2.52
C ASP A 24 -5.82 -7.20 2.52
N ILE A 25 -5.85 -8.55 2.57
CA ILE A 25 -7.09 -9.34 2.66
C ILE A 25 -7.89 -8.95 3.91
N LYS A 26 -7.24 -8.92 5.09
CA LYS A 26 -7.89 -8.52 6.34
C LYS A 26 -8.52 -7.13 6.22
N THR A 27 -7.82 -6.17 5.61
CA THR A 27 -8.29 -4.80 5.42
C THR A 27 -9.51 -4.74 4.50
N VAL A 28 -9.42 -5.34 3.31
CA VAL A 28 -10.49 -5.36 2.31
C VAL A 28 -11.75 -6.02 2.89
N THR A 29 -11.58 -7.18 3.54
CA THR A 29 -12.68 -7.94 4.17
C THR A 29 -13.29 -7.16 5.33
N SER A 30 -12.49 -6.55 6.21
CA SER A 30 -12.98 -5.72 7.32
C SER A 30 -13.78 -4.50 6.85
N LEU A 31 -13.47 -3.97 5.68
CA LEU A 31 -14.21 -2.88 5.05
C LEU A 31 -15.45 -3.34 4.26
N GLY A 32 -15.72 -4.67 4.23
CA GLY A 32 -16.91 -5.28 3.63
C GLY A 32 -16.83 -5.42 2.12
N SER A 33 -15.65 -5.65 1.58
CA SER A 33 -15.40 -5.91 0.17
C SER A 33 -14.76 -7.29 -0.03
N TYR A 34 -14.74 -7.78 -1.27
CA TYR A 34 -14.17 -9.06 -1.65
C TYR A 34 -12.70 -8.88 -2.05
N ALA A 35 -11.80 -9.68 -1.50
CA ALA A 35 -10.37 -9.67 -1.80
C ALA A 35 -10.01 -10.81 -2.77
N MET A 36 -9.46 -10.47 -3.93
CA MET A 36 -8.79 -11.37 -4.86
C MET A 36 -7.28 -11.16 -4.74
N THR A 37 -6.46 -12.15 -5.01
CA THR A 37 -5.01 -12.06 -4.82
C THR A 37 -4.22 -12.57 -6.01
N ALA A 38 -3.06 -11.94 -6.23
CA ALA A 38 -1.95 -12.44 -7.04
C ALA A 38 -0.66 -12.32 -6.20
N ILE A 39 -0.08 -13.45 -5.83
CA ILE A 39 1.09 -13.52 -4.97
C ILE A 39 2.35 -13.35 -5.82
N THR A 40 3.20 -12.37 -5.46
CA THR A 40 4.46 -12.08 -6.17
C THR A 40 5.66 -12.81 -5.60
N ALA A 41 5.67 -13.03 -4.30
CA ALA A 41 6.71 -13.76 -3.57
C ALA A 41 6.14 -14.27 -2.24
N VAL A 42 6.78 -15.30 -1.66
CA VAL A 42 6.48 -15.80 -0.32
C VAL A 42 7.67 -15.48 0.59
N THR A 43 7.42 -14.90 1.77
CA THR A 43 8.47 -14.62 2.75
C THR A 43 8.40 -15.61 3.92
N VAL A 44 9.57 -16.01 4.40
CA VAL A 44 9.73 -16.56 5.75
C VAL A 44 10.00 -15.39 6.68
N GLN A 45 8.96 -14.95 7.38
CA GLN A 45 8.97 -13.69 8.11
C GLN A 45 8.27 -13.83 9.46
N ASN A 46 8.75 -13.07 10.44
CA ASN A 46 8.10 -12.86 11.74
C ASN A 46 8.22 -11.39 12.17
N THR A 47 7.83 -11.06 13.40
CA THR A 47 7.88 -9.68 13.92
C THR A 47 9.30 -9.14 14.10
N MET A 48 10.32 -10.00 14.09
CA MET A 48 11.74 -9.62 14.22
C MET A 48 12.37 -9.27 12.86
N GLY A 49 11.88 -9.85 11.75
CA GLY A 49 12.42 -9.59 10.41
C GLY A 49 12.07 -10.66 9.39
N VAL A 50 12.67 -10.52 8.20
CA VAL A 50 12.55 -11.44 7.07
C VAL A 50 13.78 -12.33 7.02
N GLN A 51 13.59 -13.65 7.09
CA GLN A 51 14.66 -14.64 6.98
C GLN A 51 14.98 -14.97 5.52
N SER A 52 13.94 -15.16 4.69
CA SER A 52 14.10 -15.45 3.26
C SER A 52 12.91 -14.98 2.45
N VAL A 53 13.13 -14.81 1.13
CA VAL A 53 12.12 -14.44 0.15
C VAL A 53 12.21 -15.43 -1.01
N ILE A 54 11.10 -16.07 -1.36
CA ILE A 54 10.98 -16.98 -2.48
C ILE A 54 10.07 -16.35 -3.51
N SER A 55 10.60 -16.06 -4.70
CA SER A 55 9.84 -15.47 -5.80
C SER A 55 8.87 -16.48 -6.41
N ILE A 56 7.66 -16.04 -6.75
CA ILE A 56 6.76 -16.81 -7.61
C ILE A 56 7.24 -16.64 -9.06
N PRO A 57 7.23 -17.71 -9.87
CA PRO A 57 7.58 -17.60 -11.29
C PRO A 57 6.78 -16.48 -11.97
N THR A 58 7.46 -15.62 -12.71
CA THR A 58 6.89 -14.34 -13.18
C THR A 58 5.69 -14.51 -14.11
N ASN A 59 5.67 -15.59 -14.91
CA ASN A 59 4.51 -15.94 -15.73
C ASN A 59 3.31 -16.31 -14.86
N GLU A 60 3.53 -17.01 -13.73
CA GLU A 60 2.46 -17.38 -12.81
C GLU A 60 1.90 -16.16 -12.06
N VAL A 61 2.72 -15.16 -11.76
CA VAL A 61 2.22 -13.88 -11.25
C VAL A 61 1.26 -13.23 -12.26
N GLN A 62 1.65 -13.19 -13.53
CA GLN A 62 0.78 -12.64 -14.58
C GLN A 62 -0.48 -13.49 -14.77
N ASN A 63 -0.37 -14.81 -14.76
CA ASN A 63 -1.48 -15.76 -14.91
C ASN A 63 -2.50 -15.59 -13.77
N GLN A 64 -2.07 -15.49 -12.51
CA GLN A 64 -2.94 -15.21 -11.36
C GLN A 64 -3.77 -13.92 -11.60
N ILE A 65 -3.10 -12.83 -12.05
CA ILE A 65 -3.77 -11.56 -12.32
C ILE A 65 -4.83 -11.70 -13.41
N ILE A 66 -4.45 -12.25 -14.56
CA ILE A 66 -5.33 -12.31 -15.73
C ILE A 66 -6.47 -13.30 -15.52
N TYR A 67 -6.15 -14.51 -15.02
CA TYR A 67 -7.14 -15.59 -14.89
C TYR A 67 -8.25 -15.22 -13.89
N SER A 68 -7.86 -14.76 -12.70
CA SER A 68 -8.83 -14.34 -11.69
C SER A 68 -9.65 -13.12 -12.13
N SER A 69 -9.00 -12.15 -12.80
CA SER A 69 -9.68 -10.92 -13.23
C SER A 69 -10.62 -11.11 -14.41
N ARG A 70 -10.40 -12.09 -15.27
CA ARG A 70 -11.33 -12.43 -16.37
C ARG A 70 -12.66 -12.92 -15.83
N ASP A 71 -12.64 -13.65 -14.73
CA ASP A 71 -13.83 -14.19 -14.07
C ASP A 71 -14.48 -13.15 -13.15
N ILE A 72 -13.74 -12.66 -12.14
CA ILE A 72 -14.29 -11.81 -11.06
C ILE A 72 -13.99 -10.31 -11.30
N ARG A 73 -13.81 -9.79 -12.39
CA ARG A 73 -13.61 -8.38 -12.79
C ARG A 73 -13.44 -7.41 -11.61
N PRO A 74 -12.20 -7.05 -11.21
CA PRO A 74 -11.96 -6.18 -10.04
C PRO A 74 -12.42 -4.73 -10.28
N ASP A 75 -12.98 -4.10 -9.25
CA ASP A 75 -13.39 -2.68 -9.25
C ASP A 75 -12.22 -1.74 -8.96
N ALA A 76 -11.19 -2.25 -8.26
CA ALA A 76 -9.93 -1.57 -8.02
C ALA A 76 -8.79 -2.58 -7.85
N ILE A 77 -7.55 -2.11 -7.99
CA ILE A 77 -6.33 -2.90 -7.80
C ILE A 77 -5.47 -2.21 -6.75
N LYS A 78 -4.95 -3.00 -5.80
CA LYS A 78 -3.85 -2.59 -4.91
C LYS A 78 -2.59 -3.32 -5.30
N ILE A 79 -1.49 -2.60 -5.49
CA ILE A 79 -0.17 -3.16 -5.76
C ILE A 79 0.72 -2.89 -4.55
N GLY A 80 1.39 -3.92 -4.05
CA GLY A 80 2.40 -3.83 -2.99
C GLY A 80 3.78 -4.26 -3.47
N MET A 81 4.47 -5.15 -2.72
CA MET A 81 5.80 -5.63 -3.04
C MET A 81 5.83 -6.42 -4.36
N LEU A 82 6.71 -6.03 -5.28
CA LEU A 82 6.88 -6.66 -6.61
C LEU A 82 8.21 -7.43 -6.77
N HIS A 83 9.13 -7.26 -5.85
CA HIS A 83 10.39 -7.98 -5.68
C HIS A 83 11.41 -7.85 -6.84
N SER A 84 11.05 -8.06 -8.12
CA SER A 84 11.99 -8.06 -9.25
C SER A 84 11.54 -7.22 -10.45
N THR A 85 12.47 -6.91 -11.33
CA THR A 85 12.24 -6.21 -12.61
C THR A 85 11.19 -6.95 -13.46
N GLU A 86 11.35 -8.26 -13.59
CA GLU A 86 10.49 -9.10 -14.41
C GLU A 86 9.06 -9.13 -13.90
N VAL A 87 8.88 -9.18 -12.55
CA VAL A 87 7.55 -9.10 -11.93
C VAL A 87 6.92 -7.73 -12.20
N VAL A 88 7.67 -6.63 -12.09
CA VAL A 88 7.17 -5.27 -12.42
C VAL A 88 6.69 -5.20 -13.87
N GLU A 89 7.43 -5.78 -14.80
CA GLU A 89 7.08 -5.80 -16.23
C GLU A 89 5.83 -6.63 -16.51
N LYS A 90 5.72 -7.82 -15.91
CA LYS A 90 4.54 -8.69 -16.04
C LYS A 90 3.29 -8.06 -15.45
N VAL A 91 3.41 -7.42 -14.29
CA VAL A 91 2.31 -6.66 -13.68
C VAL A 91 1.90 -5.48 -14.58
N ALA A 92 2.85 -4.68 -15.05
CA ALA A 92 2.56 -3.56 -15.95
C ALA A 92 1.86 -4.00 -17.24
N HIS A 93 2.25 -5.14 -17.82
CA HIS A 93 1.60 -5.74 -18.97
C HIS A 93 0.16 -6.18 -18.64
N ALA A 94 -0.04 -6.89 -17.53
CA ALA A 94 -1.37 -7.33 -17.11
C ALA A 94 -2.33 -6.14 -16.88
N LEU A 95 -1.87 -5.05 -16.26
CA LEU A 95 -2.68 -3.84 -16.05
C LEU A 95 -3.20 -3.22 -17.36
N LYS A 96 -2.40 -3.25 -18.43
CA LYS A 96 -2.82 -2.75 -19.75
C LYS A 96 -3.96 -3.61 -20.34
N ILE A 97 -3.94 -4.92 -20.11
CA ILE A 97 -4.99 -5.84 -20.55
C ILE A 97 -6.28 -5.61 -19.76
N LEU A 98 -6.18 -5.44 -18.44
CA LEU A 98 -7.36 -5.33 -17.55
C LEU A 98 -8.08 -3.99 -17.66
N LYS A 99 -7.42 -2.92 -18.09
CA LYS A 99 -7.97 -1.55 -18.22
C LYS A 99 -8.67 -1.01 -16.97
N VAL A 100 -8.32 -1.51 -15.76
CA VAL A 100 -8.84 -1.00 -14.49
C VAL A 100 -8.23 0.37 -14.22
N LYS A 101 -9.06 1.36 -13.88
CA LYS A 101 -8.61 2.76 -13.67
C LYS A 101 -8.22 3.06 -12.22
N LYS A 102 -8.84 2.38 -11.25
CA LYS A 102 -8.63 2.61 -9.81
C LYS A 102 -7.48 1.72 -9.31
N ILE A 103 -6.25 2.16 -9.49
CA ILE A 103 -5.03 1.43 -9.11
C ILE A 103 -4.28 2.23 -8.05
N VAL A 104 -4.05 1.62 -6.89
CA VAL A 104 -3.22 2.17 -5.80
C VAL A 104 -1.91 1.39 -5.72
N LEU A 105 -0.79 2.09 -5.86
CA LEU A 105 0.56 1.53 -5.74
C LEU A 105 1.18 1.92 -4.40
N ASP A 106 1.44 0.96 -3.55
CA ASP A 106 2.31 1.07 -2.38
C ASP A 106 3.71 0.59 -2.79
N PRO A 107 4.69 1.49 -3.00
CA PRO A 107 5.98 1.12 -3.59
C PRO A 107 6.92 0.53 -2.55
N VAL A 108 6.56 -0.63 -2.00
CA VAL A 108 7.29 -1.29 -0.91
C VAL A 108 8.71 -1.63 -1.35
N MET A 109 9.72 -1.04 -0.69
CA MET A 109 11.13 -1.24 -1.00
C MET A 109 11.90 -1.94 0.10
N VAL A 110 11.50 -1.75 1.36
CA VAL A 110 12.19 -2.26 2.53
C VAL A 110 11.17 -2.84 3.52
N ALA A 111 11.46 -4.02 4.05
CA ALA A 111 10.66 -4.60 5.13
C ALA A 111 10.84 -3.81 6.43
N LYS A 112 9.90 -3.96 7.38
CA LYS A 112 9.93 -3.26 8.67
C LYS A 112 11.23 -3.53 9.47
N GLY A 113 11.86 -4.67 9.27
CA GLY A 113 13.16 -5.04 9.88
C GLY A 113 14.39 -4.54 9.13
N GLY A 114 14.24 -3.70 8.09
CA GLY A 114 15.37 -3.15 7.31
C GLY A 114 15.80 -4.01 6.11
N THR A 115 15.26 -5.19 5.92
CA THR A 115 15.58 -6.06 4.79
C THR A 115 15.12 -5.43 3.48
N LYS A 116 16.04 -5.28 2.52
CA LYS A 116 15.75 -4.78 1.17
C LYS A 116 14.92 -5.82 0.41
N LEU A 117 13.77 -5.41 -0.13
CA LEU A 117 12.80 -6.28 -0.80
C LEU A 117 12.77 -6.12 -2.33
N ILE A 118 13.44 -5.11 -2.86
CA ILE A 118 13.50 -4.78 -4.28
C ILE A 118 14.87 -4.23 -4.64
N ASP A 119 15.40 -4.55 -5.79
CA ASP A 119 16.67 -4.03 -6.26
C ASP A 119 16.53 -2.69 -7.02
N SER A 120 17.67 -2.02 -7.30
CA SER A 120 17.69 -0.69 -7.94
C SER A 120 17.16 -0.74 -9.38
N LYS A 121 17.38 -1.83 -10.12
CA LYS A 121 16.89 -2.01 -11.50
C LYS A 121 15.37 -2.13 -11.52
N ALA A 122 14.80 -2.88 -10.57
CA ALA A 122 13.36 -3.01 -10.43
C ALA A 122 12.69 -1.68 -10.01
N ILE A 123 13.34 -0.87 -9.17
CA ILE A 123 12.87 0.49 -8.83
C ILE A 123 12.81 1.38 -10.08
N GLN A 124 13.86 1.38 -10.91
CA GLN A 124 13.85 2.14 -12.17
C GLN A 124 12.77 1.65 -13.13
N THR A 125 12.54 0.35 -13.19
CA THR A 125 11.47 -0.24 -14.01
C THR A 125 10.09 0.14 -13.47
N LEU A 126 9.88 0.17 -12.16
CA LEU A 126 8.66 0.64 -11.51
C LEU A 126 8.39 2.12 -11.87
N LYS A 127 9.39 3.00 -11.78
CA LYS A 127 9.28 4.41 -12.19
C LYS A 127 8.82 4.51 -13.65
N LYS A 128 9.46 3.76 -14.55
CA LYS A 128 9.19 3.83 -16.00
C LYS A 128 7.85 3.19 -16.41
N LYS A 129 7.48 2.05 -15.82
CA LYS A 129 6.37 1.22 -16.30
C LYS A 129 5.07 1.39 -15.51
N LEU A 130 5.14 1.70 -14.20
CA LEU A 130 3.96 1.75 -13.33
C LEU A 130 3.55 3.16 -12.94
N LEU A 131 4.48 4.06 -12.65
CA LEU A 131 4.18 5.35 -12.01
C LEU A 131 3.07 6.14 -12.73
N LYS A 132 3.16 6.28 -14.05
CA LYS A 132 2.16 7.00 -14.87
C LYS A 132 0.84 6.24 -15.10
N ASN A 133 0.82 4.94 -14.81
CA ASN A 133 -0.31 4.06 -15.09
C ASN A 133 -1.21 3.83 -13.88
N VAL A 134 -0.77 4.22 -12.68
CA VAL A 134 -1.55 4.09 -11.45
C VAL A 134 -2.32 5.37 -11.15
N LEU A 135 -3.44 5.25 -10.42
CA LEU A 135 -4.24 6.40 -10.00
C LEU A 135 -3.56 7.13 -8.84
N LEU A 136 -3.00 6.39 -7.88
CA LEU A 136 -2.39 6.94 -6.67
C LEU A 136 -1.16 6.12 -6.30
N ILE A 137 -0.07 6.80 -5.92
CA ILE A 137 1.08 6.18 -5.27
C ILE A 137 1.16 6.63 -3.81
N THR A 138 1.51 5.70 -2.90
CA THR A 138 1.51 5.94 -1.45
C THR A 138 2.89 5.73 -0.81
N PRO A 139 3.96 6.43 -1.21
CA PRO A 139 5.29 6.23 -0.66
C PRO A 139 5.38 6.73 0.79
N ASN A 140 6.17 6.05 1.61
CA ASN A 140 6.71 6.63 2.85
C ASN A 140 7.93 7.50 2.54
N ILE A 141 8.51 8.16 3.56
CA ILE A 141 9.65 9.07 3.36
C ILE A 141 10.85 8.36 2.70
N PRO A 142 11.38 7.22 3.20
CA PRO A 142 12.48 6.52 2.54
C PRO A 142 12.18 6.11 1.09
N GLU A 143 10.96 5.67 0.81
CA GLU A 143 10.51 5.32 -0.54
C GLU A 143 10.43 6.57 -1.45
N ALA A 144 9.93 7.69 -0.92
CA ALA A 144 9.86 8.95 -1.66
C ALA A 144 11.25 9.52 -1.94
N GLU A 145 12.19 9.45 -0.99
CA GLU A 145 13.58 9.85 -1.18
C GLU A 145 14.24 9.08 -2.33
N ILE A 146 14.06 7.76 -2.38
CA ILE A 146 14.59 6.90 -3.44
C ILE A 146 13.93 7.23 -4.80
N LEU A 147 12.60 7.36 -4.82
CA LEU A 147 11.85 7.60 -6.07
C LEU A 147 12.10 9.00 -6.65
N ALA A 148 12.13 10.02 -5.79
CA ALA A 148 12.34 11.41 -6.17
C ALA A 148 13.81 11.82 -6.20
N GLU A 149 14.75 10.93 -5.78
CA GLU A 149 16.19 11.20 -5.72
C GLU A 149 16.47 12.52 -4.97
N THR A 150 15.94 12.62 -3.73
CA THR A 150 16.07 13.80 -2.87
C THR A 150 16.00 13.40 -1.40
N SER A 151 16.50 14.23 -0.48
CA SER A 151 16.39 14.00 0.97
C SER A 151 15.18 14.72 1.54
N ILE A 152 14.52 14.12 2.55
CA ILE A 152 13.29 14.63 3.16
C ILE A 152 13.49 14.74 4.68
N LYS A 153 13.61 15.96 5.19
CA LYS A 153 13.81 16.24 6.63
C LYS A 153 12.64 16.95 7.29
N ASN A 154 11.79 17.61 6.51
CA ASN A 154 10.68 18.44 6.96
C ASN A 154 9.49 18.37 5.98
N LYS A 155 8.45 19.14 6.24
CA LYS A 155 7.24 19.19 5.41
C LYS A 155 7.51 19.81 4.03
N GLU A 156 8.36 20.80 3.95
CA GLU A 156 8.74 21.51 2.71
C GLU A 156 9.46 20.54 1.77
N ASP A 157 10.36 19.73 2.28
CA ASP A 157 11.02 18.67 1.51
C ASP A 157 10.02 17.59 1.04
N MET A 158 9.01 17.26 1.86
CA MET A 158 7.92 16.35 1.44
C MET A 158 7.16 16.93 0.24
N ILE A 159 6.84 18.23 0.26
CA ILE A 159 6.15 18.90 -0.86
C ILE A 159 7.03 18.86 -2.11
N PHE A 160 8.32 19.17 -1.97
CA PHE A 160 9.28 19.13 -3.07
C PHE A 160 9.38 17.72 -3.68
N ALA A 161 9.55 16.69 -2.85
CA ALA A 161 9.62 15.31 -3.31
C ALA A 161 8.32 14.86 -4.00
N ALA A 162 7.16 15.24 -3.45
CA ALA A 162 5.87 14.92 -4.06
C ALA A 162 5.69 15.58 -5.43
N ASN A 163 6.12 16.84 -5.61
CA ASN A 163 6.13 17.51 -6.91
C ASN A 163 7.04 16.79 -7.91
N LYS A 164 8.26 16.41 -7.50
CA LYS A 164 9.14 15.60 -8.37
C LYS A 164 8.48 14.29 -8.83
N LEU A 165 7.72 13.62 -7.96
CA LEU A 165 6.98 12.42 -8.35
C LEU A 165 5.85 12.73 -9.36
N ILE A 166 5.17 13.88 -9.24
CA ILE A 166 4.20 14.35 -10.24
C ILE A 166 4.90 14.61 -11.59
N ASP A 167 6.05 15.26 -11.58
CA ASP A 167 6.85 15.56 -12.80
C ASP A 167 7.34 14.27 -13.46
N LEU A 168 7.64 13.23 -12.68
CA LEU A 168 7.98 11.89 -13.17
C LEU A 168 6.76 11.12 -13.72
N GLY A 169 5.55 11.70 -13.64
CA GLY A 169 4.32 11.18 -14.24
C GLY A 169 3.33 10.56 -13.27
N ALA A 170 3.52 10.66 -11.95
CA ALA A 170 2.49 10.26 -10.99
C ALA A 170 1.26 11.16 -11.13
N LYS A 171 0.06 10.57 -11.13
CA LYS A 171 -1.19 11.33 -11.21
C LYS A 171 -1.57 11.95 -9.88
N ASN A 172 -1.40 11.18 -8.80
CA ASN A 172 -1.66 11.57 -7.43
C ASN A 172 -0.63 10.89 -6.51
N VAL A 173 -0.19 11.61 -5.49
CA VAL A 173 0.77 11.14 -4.48
C VAL A 173 0.16 11.31 -3.10
N LEU A 174 0.20 10.28 -2.26
CA LEU A 174 0.01 10.38 -0.82
C LEU A 174 1.34 10.04 -0.14
N LEU A 175 2.14 11.06 0.18
CA LEU A 175 3.42 10.89 0.86
C LEU A 175 3.21 10.76 2.37
N LYS A 176 3.58 9.60 2.93
CA LYS A 176 3.37 9.24 4.34
C LYS A 176 4.50 9.80 5.22
N GLY A 177 4.19 10.74 6.12
CA GLY A 177 5.19 11.41 6.97
C GLY A 177 5.49 10.72 8.31
N GLY A 178 5.10 9.46 8.47
CA GLY A 178 5.29 8.71 9.71
C GLY A 178 6.75 8.56 10.19
N HIS A 179 7.74 8.79 9.33
CA HIS A 179 9.18 8.72 9.65
C HIS A 179 9.76 10.03 10.19
N LEU A 180 9.09 11.18 10.01
CA LEU A 180 9.56 12.44 10.61
C LEU A 180 9.42 12.40 12.15
N LYS A 181 10.41 12.95 12.86
CA LYS A 181 10.39 13.05 14.32
C LYS A 181 9.48 14.20 14.75
N SER A 182 8.18 13.91 15.00
CA SER A 182 7.20 14.90 15.45
C SER A 182 6.13 14.25 16.32
N LYS A 183 5.50 15.02 17.22
CA LYS A 183 4.32 14.59 18.00
C LYS A 183 3.10 14.29 17.13
N LYS A 184 3.01 14.92 15.95
CA LYS A 184 1.98 14.70 14.96
C LYS A 184 2.59 13.99 13.74
N VAL A 185 1.83 13.10 13.13
CA VAL A 185 2.14 12.54 11.82
C VAL A 185 1.45 13.40 10.76
N ILE A 186 2.20 13.81 9.75
CA ILE A 186 1.71 14.60 8.62
C ILE A 186 1.80 13.75 7.38
N ASP A 187 0.67 13.45 6.74
CA ASP A 187 0.61 12.82 5.44
C ASP A 187 0.17 13.85 4.41
N LEU A 188 0.84 13.88 3.26
CA LEU A 188 0.69 14.88 2.22
C LEU A 188 0.06 14.27 0.98
N TYR A 189 -1.13 14.73 0.61
CA TYR A 189 -1.72 14.44 -0.70
C TYR A 189 -1.40 15.57 -1.68
N LEU A 190 -0.94 15.21 -2.88
CA LEU A 190 -0.63 16.12 -3.97
C LEU A 190 -1.08 15.54 -5.31
N SER A 191 -1.64 16.39 -6.17
CA SER A 191 -1.84 16.19 -7.60
C SER A 191 -1.50 17.48 -8.35
N LYS A 192 -1.58 17.50 -9.67
CA LYS A 192 -1.34 18.72 -10.45
C LYS A 192 -2.27 19.89 -10.09
N SER A 193 -3.51 19.59 -9.65
CA SER A 193 -4.56 20.60 -9.40
C SER A 193 -5.01 20.69 -7.95
N ASP A 194 -4.48 19.86 -7.05
CA ASP A 194 -5.03 19.73 -5.72
C ASP A 194 -3.99 19.28 -4.68
N PHE A 195 -4.10 19.86 -3.50
CA PHE A 195 -3.18 19.64 -2.36
C PHE A 195 -3.98 19.50 -1.07
N LYS A 196 -3.58 18.55 -0.21
CA LYS A 196 -4.16 18.42 1.13
C LYS A 196 -3.16 17.83 2.12
N VAL A 197 -3.14 18.41 3.31
CA VAL A 197 -2.40 17.88 4.46
C VAL A 197 -3.39 17.16 5.38
N PHE A 198 -3.03 15.92 5.75
CA PHE A 198 -3.71 15.16 6.79
C PHE A 198 -2.82 15.13 8.02
N THR A 199 -3.40 15.38 9.18
CA THR A 199 -2.66 15.36 10.45
C THR A 199 -3.31 14.36 11.39
N SER A 200 -2.49 13.53 12.03
CA SER A 200 -2.92 12.58 13.04
C SER A 200 -1.96 12.56 14.23
N PHE A 201 -2.41 12.03 15.37
CA PHE A 201 -1.54 11.86 16.53
C PHE A 201 -0.59 10.68 16.35
N ARG A 202 0.66 10.84 16.78
CA ARG A 202 1.62 9.74 16.81
C ARG A 202 1.37 8.87 18.03
N HIS A 203 1.06 7.60 17.77
CA HIS A 203 0.92 6.60 18.85
C HIS A 203 2.30 6.05 19.23
N ARG A 204 2.59 6.05 20.55
CA ARG A 204 3.83 5.48 21.11
C ARG A 204 3.70 3.95 21.18
N THR A 205 3.98 3.27 20.09
CA THR A 205 3.95 1.81 20.00
C THR A 205 4.97 1.30 19.00
N LYS A 206 5.53 0.10 19.25
CA LYS A 206 6.34 -0.65 18.27
C LYS A 206 5.48 -1.46 17.29
N ASN A 207 4.19 -1.64 17.60
CA ASN A 207 3.26 -2.47 16.83
C ASN A 207 2.68 -1.67 15.65
N THR A 208 3.49 -1.52 14.61
CA THR A 208 3.17 -0.75 13.39
C THR A 208 3.42 -1.56 12.11
N HIS A 209 3.63 -2.89 12.25
CA HIS A 209 3.85 -3.75 11.09
C HIS A 209 2.60 -3.82 10.23
N GLY A 210 2.77 -3.61 8.92
CA GLY A 210 1.70 -3.62 7.93
C GLY A 210 0.87 -2.34 7.81
N THR A 211 1.20 -1.24 8.50
CA THR A 211 0.47 0.03 8.40
C THR A 211 0.42 0.58 6.97
N GLY A 212 1.52 0.48 6.20
CA GLY A 212 1.57 0.90 4.79
C GLY A 212 0.63 0.07 3.91
N CYS A 213 0.74 -1.25 3.97
CA CYS A 213 -0.11 -2.19 3.25
C CYS A 213 -1.59 -1.96 3.57
N THR A 214 -1.91 -1.82 4.87
CA THR A 214 -3.26 -1.55 5.35
C THR A 214 -3.81 -0.23 4.81
N LEU A 215 -3.00 0.85 4.83
CA LEU A 215 -3.42 2.15 4.31
C LEU A 215 -3.76 2.09 2.83
N SER A 216 -2.85 1.54 2.01
CA SER A 216 -3.04 1.47 0.56
C SER A 216 -4.22 0.58 0.17
N SER A 217 -4.45 -0.54 0.88
CA SER A 217 -5.60 -1.42 0.67
C SER A 217 -6.91 -0.80 1.12
N ALA A 218 -6.93 -0.05 2.24
CA ALA A 218 -8.10 0.70 2.66
C ALA A 218 -8.47 1.77 1.64
N ILE A 219 -7.48 2.53 1.14
CA ILE A 219 -7.70 3.54 0.09
C ILE A 219 -8.27 2.90 -1.18
N ALA A 220 -7.68 1.79 -1.66
CA ALA A 220 -8.18 1.07 -2.83
C ALA A 220 -9.64 0.62 -2.64
N THR A 221 -9.98 0.15 -1.44
CA THR A 221 -11.34 -0.27 -1.08
C THR A 221 -12.31 0.93 -1.06
N PHE A 222 -11.94 2.07 -0.48
CA PHE A 222 -12.81 3.25 -0.49
C PHE A 222 -12.98 3.85 -1.88
N LEU A 223 -11.94 3.83 -2.72
CA LEU A 223 -12.02 4.25 -4.12
C LEU A 223 -12.97 3.35 -4.93
N SER A 224 -12.92 2.03 -4.72
CA SER A 224 -13.82 1.09 -5.39
C SER A 224 -15.28 1.31 -5.01
N CYS A 225 -15.53 1.76 -3.78
CA CYS A 225 -16.86 2.16 -3.28
C CYS A 225 -17.27 3.59 -3.69
N GLY A 226 -16.62 4.22 -4.66
CA GLY A 226 -17.01 5.52 -5.23
C GLY A 226 -16.55 6.75 -4.43
N LYS A 227 -15.70 6.61 -3.40
CA LYS A 227 -15.17 7.78 -2.69
C LYS A 227 -14.15 8.54 -3.56
N SER A 228 -14.12 9.88 -3.41
CA SER A 228 -13.05 10.69 -4.01
C SER A 228 -11.68 10.32 -3.44
N ILE A 229 -10.59 10.63 -4.15
CA ILE A 229 -9.23 10.27 -3.72
C ILE A 229 -8.93 10.86 -2.33
N LYS A 230 -9.24 12.15 -2.11
CA LYS A 230 -9.03 12.81 -0.80
C LYS A 230 -9.86 12.17 0.31
N SER A 231 -11.12 11.83 0.05
CA SER A 231 -11.97 11.14 1.03
C SER A 231 -11.46 9.73 1.31
N ALA A 232 -11.02 9.00 0.29
CA ALA A 232 -10.43 7.66 0.46
C ALA A 232 -9.15 7.70 1.29
N CYS A 233 -8.26 8.68 1.06
CA CYS A 233 -7.06 8.91 1.87
C CYS A 233 -7.41 9.23 3.33
N ALA A 234 -8.33 10.17 3.57
CA ALA A 234 -8.77 10.53 4.92
C ALA A 234 -9.35 9.32 5.70
N LEU A 235 -10.22 8.55 5.05
CA LEU A 235 -10.82 7.35 5.64
C LEU A 235 -9.79 6.24 5.87
N GLY A 236 -8.84 6.04 4.94
CA GLY A 236 -7.74 5.09 5.10
C GLY A 236 -6.83 5.44 6.28
N ILE A 237 -6.44 6.72 6.43
CA ILE A 237 -5.65 7.20 7.56
C ILE A 237 -6.40 6.97 8.88
N LYS A 238 -7.69 7.30 8.93
CA LYS A 238 -8.53 7.06 10.11
C LYS A 238 -8.60 5.57 10.47
N TYR A 239 -8.75 4.70 9.47
CA TYR A 239 -8.77 3.25 9.64
C TYR A 239 -7.46 2.73 10.25
N VAL A 240 -6.31 3.13 9.69
CA VAL A 240 -4.99 2.73 10.18
C VAL A 240 -4.75 3.21 11.60
N ASN A 241 -5.10 4.46 11.91
CA ASN A 241 -4.97 4.99 13.28
C ASN A 241 -5.77 4.17 14.30
N SER A 242 -7.00 3.79 13.97
CA SER A 242 -7.81 2.91 14.81
C SER A 242 -7.19 1.52 14.99
N ALA A 243 -6.64 0.95 13.92
CA ALA A 243 -5.98 -0.35 13.96
C ALA A 243 -4.68 -0.33 14.78
N ILE A 244 -3.93 0.78 14.77
CA ILE A 244 -2.74 0.98 15.63
C ILE A 244 -3.13 1.09 17.10
N LEU A 245 -4.16 1.87 17.43
CA LEU A 245 -4.63 2.09 18.81
C LEU A 245 -5.05 0.79 19.52
N THR A 246 -5.55 -0.16 18.76
CA THR A 246 -6.10 -1.42 19.26
C THR A 246 -5.22 -2.62 18.94
N ASN A 247 -3.94 -2.38 18.66
CA ASN A 247 -3.00 -3.45 18.30
C ASN A 247 -2.98 -4.59 19.35
N PRO A 248 -2.83 -5.86 18.90
CA PRO A 248 -2.93 -7.03 19.78
C PRO A 248 -1.67 -7.29 20.60
N ASN A 249 -0.60 -6.54 20.39
CA ASN A 249 0.70 -6.68 21.03
C ASN A 249 1.34 -8.08 20.84
N TYR A 250 1.24 -8.65 19.64
CA TYR A 250 1.82 -9.94 19.33
C TYR A 250 3.29 -9.84 18.89
N GLY A 251 4.09 -10.84 19.27
CA GLY A 251 5.48 -10.98 18.86
C GLY A 251 6.47 -10.13 19.65
N LYS A 252 7.76 -10.47 19.51
CA LYS A 252 8.86 -9.83 20.26
C LYS A 252 9.39 -8.55 19.58
N GLY A 253 9.21 -8.42 18.26
CA GLY A 253 9.69 -7.32 17.45
C GLY A 253 8.59 -6.28 17.12
N HIS A 254 8.53 -5.86 15.88
CA HIS A 254 7.47 -4.97 15.38
C HIS A 254 6.17 -5.77 15.18
N GLY A 255 5.26 -5.67 16.15
CA GLY A 255 4.00 -6.41 16.14
C GLY A 255 3.00 -5.86 15.12
N PRO A 256 1.97 -6.69 14.75
CA PRO A 256 0.94 -6.28 13.80
C PRO A 256 -0.06 -5.29 14.42
N ILE A 257 -0.78 -4.60 13.56
CA ILE A 257 -1.94 -3.79 13.91
C ILE A 257 -3.22 -4.64 13.94
N ASN A 258 -4.31 -4.13 14.53
CA ASN A 258 -5.58 -4.84 14.64
C ASN A 258 -6.56 -4.45 13.52
N HIS A 259 -6.70 -5.29 12.51
CA HIS A 259 -7.63 -5.06 11.41
C HIS A 259 -9.11 -5.28 11.79
N VAL A 260 -9.40 -6.11 12.80
CA VAL A 260 -10.76 -6.54 13.16
C VAL A 260 -11.54 -5.44 13.88
N ASN A 261 -10.87 -4.64 14.73
CA ASN A 261 -11.56 -3.62 15.53
C ASN A 261 -12.15 -2.47 14.70
N SER A 262 -11.71 -2.31 13.48
CA SER A 262 -12.30 -1.38 12.52
C SER A 262 -13.73 -1.79 12.09
N MET A 263 -14.13 -3.05 12.26
CA MET A 263 -15.50 -3.48 12.03
C MET A 263 -16.49 -2.87 13.04
N LYS A 264 -16.06 -2.65 14.30
CA LYS A 264 -16.90 -2.00 15.34
C LYS A 264 -17.18 -0.52 15.04
N ILE A 265 -16.32 0.14 14.26
CA ILE A 265 -16.52 1.53 13.85
C ILE A 265 -17.71 1.64 12.87
N LYS A 266 -18.03 0.60 12.09
CA LYS A 266 -19.18 0.59 11.17
C LYS A 266 -20.54 0.64 11.86
N GLN A 267 -20.67 0.11 13.07
CA GLN A 267 -21.92 0.12 13.81
C GLN A 267 -22.28 1.50 14.39
N LYS A 268 -21.34 2.45 14.41
CA LYS A 268 -21.55 3.83 14.90
C LYS A 268 -21.76 4.87 13.79
N PHE A 269 -21.78 4.47 12.52
CA PHE A 269 -21.90 5.38 11.36
C PHE A 269 -23.11 5.03 10.45
N ASN A 270 -24.09 4.28 10.96
CA ASN A 270 -25.43 4.12 10.34
C ASN A 270 -26.39 5.09 10.99
#